data_33a03fc97546904a130744bcd3bad060
#
_entry.id   33a03fc97546904a130744bcd3bad060
#
_cell.length_a   1.000
_cell.length_b   1.000
_cell.length_c   1.000
_cell.angle_alpha   90.00
_cell.angle_beta   90.00
_cell.angle_gamma   90.00
#
_symmetry.space_group_name_H-M   'P 1'
#
loop_
_entity.id
_entity.type
_entity.pdbx_description
1 polymer ?
#
loop_
_entity_poly.entity_id
_entity_poly.type
_entity_poly.pdbx_seq_one_letter_code
_entity_poly.pdbx_strand_id
1 'polypeptide(L)'
;MLRLTSLDRQDREAITQHLLRLTPADRRQRFMAMCNDDFIRRYVAGLAPERDLLIGAFDATCLVGLAHLATCPSGGESDITVEVGLSVQADMRRRGLGRQLCASARASATAAGARRMVLHFASANHAMAALTRKLGAAVVVQGCEAVALLDLHRDGPPPAALQQRAGRLVSSFRPLTNINPRASV
;
A
#
# COMPACT_ATOMS: atom_id res chain seq x y z
N MET A 1 13.41 16.38 11.21
CA MET A 1 12.58 15.55 12.13
C MET A 1 11.44 14.95 11.31
N LEU A 2 11.34 13.62 11.27
CA LEU A 2 10.28 12.94 10.52
C LEU A 2 8.90 13.21 11.12
N ARG A 3 7.95 13.62 10.27
CA ARG A 3 6.55 13.86 10.64
C ARG A 3 5.64 13.02 9.76
N LEU A 4 4.80 12.20 10.37
CA LEU A 4 3.75 11.45 9.67
C LEU A 4 2.44 12.27 9.75
N THR A 5 1.72 12.32 8.62
CA THR A 5 0.44 13.05 8.52
C THR A 5 -0.45 12.44 7.45
N SER A 6 -1.75 12.59 7.60
CA SER A 6 -2.69 12.35 6.50
C SER A 6 -2.48 13.38 5.41
N LEU A 7 -2.63 12.95 4.17
CA LEU A 7 -2.49 13.79 2.99
C LEU A 7 -3.86 14.03 2.35
N ASP A 8 -3.98 15.20 1.72
CA ASP A 8 -5.19 15.60 1.03
C ASP A 8 -4.91 16.04 -0.43
N ARG A 9 -5.87 16.72 -1.06
CA ARG A 9 -5.75 17.19 -2.44
C ARG A 9 -4.64 18.23 -2.63
N GLN A 10 -4.28 18.97 -1.60
CA GLN A 10 -3.23 19.99 -1.65
C GLN A 10 -1.83 19.35 -1.71
N ASP A 11 -1.71 18.11 -1.22
CA ASP A 11 -0.43 17.38 -1.22
C ASP A 11 -0.12 16.67 -2.55
N ARG A 12 -0.98 16.78 -3.59
CA ARG A 12 -0.79 16.07 -4.87
C ARG A 12 0.56 16.31 -5.50
N GLU A 13 1.06 17.56 -5.44
CA GLU A 13 2.39 17.87 -5.98
C GLU A 13 3.49 17.15 -5.19
N ALA A 14 3.42 17.16 -3.86
CA ALA A 14 4.37 16.44 -3.02
C ALA A 14 4.35 14.92 -3.30
N ILE A 15 3.15 14.34 -3.48
CA ILE A 15 2.97 12.92 -3.86
C ILE A 15 3.60 12.65 -5.23
N THR A 16 3.34 13.52 -6.21
CA THR A 16 3.90 13.40 -7.57
C THR A 16 5.43 13.42 -7.50
N GLN A 17 6.01 14.39 -6.85
CA GLN A 17 7.46 14.53 -6.71
C GLN A 17 8.08 13.34 -5.96
N HIS A 18 7.42 12.83 -4.92
CA HIS A 18 7.86 11.63 -4.22
C HIS A 18 7.93 10.42 -5.16
N LEU A 19 6.87 10.17 -5.91
CA LEU A 19 6.79 9.01 -6.80
C LEU A 19 7.70 9.13 -8.02
N LEU A 20 7.90 10.35 -8.56
CA LEU A 20 8.82 10.59 -9.66
C LEU A 20 10.29 10.39 -9.27
N ARG A 21 10.66 10.63 -8.01
CA ARG A 21 12.01 10.37 -7.48
C ARG A 21 12.32 8.90 -7.25
N LEU A 22 11.32 8.02 -7.26
CA LEU A 22 11.56 6.58 -7.19
C LEU A 22 12.31 6.10 -8.44
N THR A 23 13.31 5.23 -8.24
CA THR A 23 13.99 4.57 -9.36
C THR A 23 13.01 3.72 -10.18
N PRO A 24 13.31 3.41 -11.47
CA PRO A 24 12.48 2.50 -12.25
C PRO A 24 12.24 1.15 -11.56
N ALA A 25 13.24 0.61 -10.87
CA ALA A 25 13.13 -0.62 -10.10
C ALA A 25 12.17 -0.47 -8.91
N ASP A 26 12.24 0.66 -8.18
CA ASP A 26 11.34 0.94 -7.06
C ASP A 26 9.89 1.16 -7.52
N ARG A 27 9.70 1.85 -8.65
CA ARG A 27 8.37 2.00 -9.26
C ARG A 27 7.79 0.65 -9.63
N ARG A 28 8.60 -0.22 -10.28
CA ARG A 28 8.17 -1.59 -10.60
C ARG A 28 7.76 -2.37 -9.36
N GLN A 29 8.52 -2.27 -8.27
CA GLN A 29 8.17 -2.92 -7.01
C GLN A 29 6.90 -2.35 -6.37
N ARG A 30 6.71 -1.01 -6.44
CA ARG A 30 5.56 -0.33 -5.86
C ARG A 30 4.27 -0.58 -6.62
N PHE A 31 4.34 -0.65 -7.94
CA PHE A 31 3.17 -0.73 -8.82
C PHE A 31 3.01 -2.11 -9.47
N MET A 32 3.92 -3.04 -9.25
CA MET A 32 3.96 -4.36 -9.88
C MET A 32 3.98 -4.29 -11.42
N ALA A 33 4.36 -3.14 -11.98
CA ALA A 33 4.37 -2.85 -13.41
C ALA A 33 5.49 -1.86 -13.77
N MET A 34 5.85 -1.83 -15.05
CA MET A 34 6.73 -0.79 -15.58
C MET A 34 5.96 0.53 -15.66
N CYS A 35 6.44 1.55 -14.94
CA CYS A 35 5.75 2.83 -14.78
C CYS A 35 6.66 3.97 -15.21
N ASN A 36 6.29 4.67 -16.28
CA ASN A 36 6.92 5.92 -16.71
C ASN A 36 6.34 7.13 -15.93
N ASP A 37 6.87 8.30 -16.20
CA ASP A 37 6.44 9.53 -15.52
C ASP A 37 4.97 9.88 -15.79
N ASP A 38 4.49 9.65 -17.02
CA ASP A 38 3.09 9.90 -17.37
C ASP A 38 2.13 8.96 -16.63
N PHE A 39 2.52 7.70 -16.43
CA PHE A 39 1.77 6.80 -15.56
C PHE A 39 1.67 7.37 -14.14
N ILE A 40 2.78 7.83 -13.56
CA ILE A 40 2.81 8.41 -12.21
C ILE A 40 1.89 9.62 -12.12
N ARG A 41 1.94 10.53 -13.10
CA ARG A 41 1.07 11.73 -13.11
C ARG A 41 -0.41 11.34 -13.19
N ARG A 42 -0.78 10.40 -14.07
CA ARG A 42 -2.17 9.91 -14.15
C ARG A 42 -2.61 9.21 -12.88
N TYR A 43 -1.74 8.40 -12.28
CA TYR A 43 -2.02 7.76 -10.99
C TYR A 43 -2.35 8.78 -9.91
N VAL A 44 -1.52 9.82 -9.75
CA VAL A 44 -1.76 10.88 -8.74
C VAL A 44 -3.01 11.70 -9.07
N ALA A 45 -3.26 11.99 -10.34
CA ALA A 45 -4.49 12.68 -10.77
C ALA A 45 -5.75 11.87 -10.41
N GLY A 46 -5.68 10.54 -10.47
CA GLY A 46 -6.78 9.63 -10.14
C GLY A 46 -6.98 9.37 -8.65
N LEU A 47 -6.07 9.79 -7.77
CA LEU A 47 -6.26 9.66 -6.32
C LEU A 47 -7.49 10.45 -5.87
N ALA A 48 -8.32 9.84 -5.05
CA ALA A 48 -9.53 10.42 -4.51
C ALA A 48 -9.46 10.43 -2.97
N PRO A 49 -8.86 11.48 -2.36
CA PRO A 49 -8.65 11.53 -0.91
C PRO A 49 -9.93 11.41 -0.07
N GLU A 50 -11.09 11.61 -0.67
CA GLU A 50 -12.40 11.35 -0.06
C GLU A 50 -12.77 9.87 0.04
N ARG A 51 -12.07 8.99 -0.70
CA ARG A 51 -12.24 7.53 -0.70
C ARG A 51 -10.98 6.79 -0.33
N ASP A 52 -9.83 7.36 -0.68
CA ASP A 52 -8.51 6.79 -0.47
C ASP A 52 -7.88 7.42 0.77
N LEU A 53 -7.35 6.61 1.66
CA LEU A 53 -6.57 7.13 2.78
C LEU A 53 -5.12 7.26 2.36
N LEU A 54 -4.57 8.46 2.47
CA LEU A 54 -3.19 8.76 2.11
C LEU A 54 -2.42 9.21 3.35
N ILE A 55 -1.27 8.59 3.60
CA ILE A 55 -0.40 8.91 4.74
C ILE A 55 0.99 9.20 4.21
N GLY A 56 1.47 10.40 4.50
CA GLY A 56 2.80 10.87 4.13
C GLY A 56 3.76 10.92 5.32
N ALA A 57 5.02 10.64 5.04
CA ALA A 57 6.11 10.94 5.94
C ALA A 57 6.98 12.03 5.34
N PHE A 58 7.09 13.14 6.04
CA PHE A 58 7.91 14.30 5.64
C PHE A 58 9.19 14.35 6.44
N ASP A 59 10.29 14.66 5.75
CA ASP A 59 11.51 15.19 6.36
C ASP A 59 11.64 16.64 5.92
N ALA A 60 11.56 17.56 6.88
CA ALA A 60 11.31 18.97 6.63
C ALA A 60 10.05 19.15 5.74
N THR A 61 10.22 19.70 4.54
CA THR A 61 9.15 19.90 3.54
C THR A 61 9.06 18.78 2.51
N CYS A 62 9.98 17.82 2.55
CA CYS A 62 10.12 16.80 1.52
C CYS A 62 9.32 15.54 1.89
N LEU A 63 8.40 15.11 1.04
CA LEU A 63 7.72 13.82 1.21
C LEU A 63 8.70 12.68 0.90
N VAL A 64 9.07 11.92 1.91
CA VAL A 64 10.07 10.83 1.81
C VAL A 64 9.49 9.43 1.96
N GLY A 65 8.23 9.34 2.34
CA GLY A 65 7.51 8.08 2.41
C GLY A 65 6.02 8.28 2.20
N LEU A 66 5.37 7.31 1.56
CA LEU A 66 3.95 7.34 1.23
C LEU A 66 3.32 5.97 1.47
N ALA A 67 2.19 5.95 2.15
CA ALA A 67 1.25 4.84 2.16
C ALA A 67 -0.08 5.30 1.54
N HIS A 68 -0.58 4.56 0.55
CA HIS A 68 -1.88 4.74 -0.07
C HIS A 68 -2.74 3.53 0.26
N LEU A 69 -3.88 3.76 0.87
CA LEU A 69 -4.87 2.75 1.22
C LEU A 69 -6.10 2.96 0.34
N ALA A 70 -6.46 1.96 -0.42
CA ALA A 70 -7.69 1.98 -1.22
C ALA A 70 -8.60 0.81 -0.81
N THR A 71 -9.90 1.08 -0.76
CA THR A 71 -10.89 0.04 -0.48
C THR A 71 -10.96 -0.94 -1.65
N CYS A 72 -10.80 -2.22 -1.36
CA CYS A 72 -11.00 -3.28 -2.33
C CYS A 72 -12.48 -3.60 -2.47
N PRO A 73 -13.02 -3.71 -3.69
CA PRO A 73 -14.35 -4.26 -3.89
C PRO A 73 -14.39 -5.70 -3.37
N SER A 74 -14.99 -5.91 -2.22
CA SER A 74 -15.22 -7.27 -1.68
C SER A 74 -16.46 -7.82 -2.35
N GLY A 75 -16.34 -8.90 -3.11
CA GLY A 75 -17.48 -9.59 -3.70
C GLY A 75 -18.38 -10.18 -2.61
N GLY A 76 -19.36 -9.40 -2.13
CA GLY A 76 -20.47 -9.87 -1.31
C GLY A 76 -20.20 -10.15 0.17
N GLU A 77 -19.02 -9.90 0.71
CA GLU A 77 -18.73 -10.01 2.15
C GLU A 77 -18.87 -8.65 2.84
N SER A 78 -19.51 -8.64 4.01
CA SER A 78 -19.68 -7.45 4.89
C SER A 78 -18.35 -6.87 5.40
N ASP A 79 -17.23 -7.49 5.08
CA ASP A 79 -15.91 -7.18 5.63
C ASP A 79 -15.12 -6.26 4.69
N ILE A 80 -14.95 -5.01 5.07
CA ILE A 80 -14.13 -4.04 4.34
C ILE A 80 -12.66 -4.49 4.34
N THR A 81 -12.10 -4.65 3.15
CA THR A 81 -10.67 -4.93 2.96
C THR A 81 -10.03 -3.73 2.29
N VAL A 82 -8.86 -3.31 2.76
CA VAL A 82 -8.08 -2.23 2.15
C VAL A 82 -6.76 -2.76 1.58
N GLU A 83 -6.42 -2.33 0.39
CA GLU A 83 -5.09 -2.55 -0.17
C GLU A 83 -4.17 -1.40 0.22
N VAL A 84 -2.92 -1.74 0.57
CA VAL A 84 -1.90 -0.75 0.91
C VAL A 84 -0.76 -0.80 -0.07
N GLY A 85 -0.56 0.31 -0.77
CA GLY A 85 0.64 0.56 -1.53
C GLY A 85 1.62 1.41 -0.74
N LEU A 86 2.86 0.94 -0.58
CA LEU A 86 3.89 1.58 0.24
C LEU A 86 5.11 1.95 -0.58
N SER A 87 5.67 3.15 -0.35
CA SER A 87 6.96 3.56 -0.90
C SER A 87 7.76 4.39 0.09
N VAL A 88 9.09 4.23 0.08
CA VAL A 88 10.04 4.99 0.90
C VAL A 88 11.24 5.32 0.02
N GLN A 89 11.69 6.59 0.04
CA GLN A 89 12.88 7.03 -0.67
C GLN A 89 14.11 6.23 -0.24
N ALA A 90 15.03 5.98 -1.18
CA ALA A 90 16.16 5.08 -0.97
C ALA A 90 17.04 5.48 0.22
N ASP A 91 17.33 6.77 0.36
CA ASP A 91 18.13 7.38 1.43
C ASP A 91 17.45 7.32 2.82
N MET A 92 16.14 7.09 2.86
CA MET A 92 15.35 7.01 4.09
C MET A 92 15.01 5.59 4.52
N ARG A 93 15.48 4.58 3.76
CA ARG A 93 15.27 3.16 4.08
C ARG A 93 16.11 2.71 5.27
N ARG A 94 15.75 1.55 5.82
CA ARG A 94 16.43 0.91 6.96
C ARG A 94 16.42 1.73 8.26
N ARG A 95 15.65 2.82 8.31
CA ARG A 95 15.44 3.68 9.49
C ARG A 95 14.09 3.43 10.17
N GLY A 96 13.40 2.33 9.84
CA GLY A 96 12.11 1.99 10.43
C GLY A 96 10.90 2.71 9.82
N LEU A 97 11.09 3.60 8.83
CA LEU A 97 10.02 4.43 8.27
C LEU A 97 8.89 3.60 7.63
N GLY A 98 9.22 2.54 6.88
CA GLY A 98 8.21 1.64 6.33
C GLY A 98 7.34 0.98 7.40
N ARG A 99 7.92 0.63 8.56
CA ARG A 99 7.17 0.11 9.70
C ARG A 99 6.23 1.17 10.31
N GLN A 100 6.69 2.41 10.45
CA GLN A 100 5.85 3.50 10.96
C GLN A 100 4.70 3.80 10.03
N LEU A 101 4.93 3.87 8.71
CA LEU A 101 3.88 4.04 7.70
C LEU A 101 2.85 2.89 7.75
N CYS A 102 3.30 1.65 7.84
CA CYS A 102 2.37 0.51 7.98
C CYS A 102 1.59 0.54 9.30
N ALA A 103 2.20 0.97 10.40
CA ALA A 103 1.49 1.11 11.67
C ALA A 103 0.40 2.20 11.60
N SER A 104 0.72 3.36 11.01
CA SER A 104 -0.27 4.42 10.75
C SER A 104 -1.35 3.98 9.79
N ALA A 105 -0.98 3.26 8.72
CA ALA A 105 -1.94 2.68 7.77
C ALA A 105 -2.91 1.71 8.46
N ARG A 106 -2.39 0.82 9.31
CA ARG A 106 -3.20 -0.10 10.12
C ARG A 106 -4.18 0.66 11.00
N ALA A 107 -3.71 1.66 11.74
CA ALA A 107 -4.55 2.47 12.63
C ALA A 107 -5.66 3.20 11.85
N SER A 108 -5.33 3.83 10.72
CA SER A 108 -6.29 4.54 9.87
C SER A 108 -7.31 3.59 9.24
N ALA A 109 -6.87 2.41 8.76
CA ALA A 109 -7.75 1.39 8.21
C ALA A 109 -8.74 0.87 9.26
N THR A 110 -8.25 0.59 10.48
CA THR A 110 -9.10 0.15 11.61
C THR A 110 -10.12 1.21 11.99
N ALA A 111 -9.70 2.48 12.07
CA ALA A 111 -10.60 3.61 12.37
C ALA A 111 -11.68 3.81 11.28
N ALA A 112 -11.35 3.48 10.02
CA ALA A 112 -12.29 3.49 8.90
C ALA A 112 -13.18 2.23 8.83
N GLY A 113 -13.12 1.33 9.82
CA GLY A 113 -13.94 0.13 9.89
C GLY A 113 -13.44 -1.05 9.03
N ALA A 114 -12.23 -0.96 8.48
CA ALA A 114 -11.66 -2.08 7.74
C ALA A 114 -11.33 -3.24 8.69
N ARG A 115 -11.62 -4.45 8.24
CA ARG A 115 -11.29 -5.69 8.97
C ARG A 115 -10.00 -6.33 8.51
N ARG A 116 -9.57 -6.04 7.27
CA ARG A 116 -8.39 -6.63 6.67
C ARG A 116 -7.58 -5.58 5.93
N MET A 117 -6.28 -5.79 5.95
CA MET A 117 -5.31 -5.01 5.19
C MET A 117 -4.47 -5.96 4.32
N VAL A 118 -4.35 -5.64 3.06
CA VAL A 118 -3.64 -6.42 2.05
C VAL A 118 -2.47 -5.61 1.49
N LEU A 119 -1.32 -6.27 1.31
CA LEU A 119 -0.16 -5.70 0.62
C LEU A 119 0.27 -6.66 -0.49
N HIS A 120 0.32 -6.15 -1.72
CA HIS A 120 0.88 -6.85 -2.88
C HIS A 120 2.31 -6.41 -3.11
N PHE A 121 3.21 -7.37 -3.37
CA PHE A 121 4.62 -7.09 -3.65
C PHE A 121 5.28 -8.22 -4.43
N ALA A 122 6.39 -7.91 -5.11
CA ALA A 122 7.17 -8.92 -5.82
C ALA A 122 7.78 -9.91 -4.81
N SER A 123 7.71 -11.21 -5.09
CA SER A 123 8.28 -12.25 -4.21
C SER A 123 9.79 -12.04 -3.92
N ALA A 124 10.51 -11.42 -4.84
CA ALA A 124 11.91 -11.01 -4.67
C ALA A 124 12.10 -9.76 -3.78
N ASN A 125 11.02 -9.10 -3.33
CA ASN A 125 11.12 -7.94 -2.44
C ASN A 125 11.31 -8.38 -0.98
N HIS A 126 12.54 -8.77 -0.64
CA HIS A 126 12.88 -9.25 0.71
C HIS A 126 12.59 -8.22 1.81
N ALA A 127 12.66 -6.92 1.50
CA ALA A 127 12.35 -5.86 2.46
C ALA A 127 10.87 -5.88 2.85
N MET A 128 9.97 -6.00 1.87
CA MET A 128 8.52 -6.14 2.11
C MET A 128 8.20 -7.47 2.81
N ALA A 129 8.81 -8.57 2.39
CA ALA A 129 8.63 -9.87 3.05
C ALA A 129 9.06 -9.84 4.53
N ALA A 130 10.15 -9.15 4.87
CA ALA A 130 10.58 -8.98 6.25
C ALA A 130 9.64 -8.04 7.04
N LEU A 131 9.15 -6.98 6.41
CA LEU A 131 8.21 -6.04 7.02
C LEU A 131 6.88 -6.72 7.34
N THR A 132 6.27 -7.41 6.38
CA THR A 132 4.97 -8.07 6.53
C THR A 132 5.00 -9.19 7.57
N ARG A 133 6.10 -9.96 7.64
CA ARG A 133 6.31 -10.96 8.72
C ARG A 133 6.36 -10.31 10.10
N LYS A 134 7.06 -9.18 10.26
CA LYS A 134 7.11 -8.44 11.54
C LYS A 134 5.76 -7.86 11.95
N LEU A 135 4.86 -7.63 11.00
CA LEU A 135 3.49 -7.18 11.26
C LEU A 135 2.53 -8.33 11.58
N GLY A 136 3.00 -9.58 11.55
CA GLY A 136 2.16 -10.75 11.78
C GLY A 136 1.23 -11.11 10.62
N ALA A 137 1.56 -10.67 9.40
CA ALA A 137 0.75 -10.97 8.23
C ALA A 137 0.86 -12.44 7.81
N ALA A 138 -0.24 -13.01 7.33
CA ALA A 138 -0.21 -14.24 6.53
C ALA A 138 0.32 -13.91 5.14
N VAL A 139 1.41 -14.56 4.71
CA VAL A 139 2.02 -14.32 3.40
C VAL A 139 1.86 -15.55 2.53
N VAL A 140 1.35 -15.34 1.31
CA VAL A 140 1.28 -16.34 0.26
C VAL A 140 2.10 -15.88 -0.93
N VAL A 141 2.90 -16.78 -1.48
CA VAL A 141 3.73 -16.53 -2.67
C VAL A 141 3.23 -17.38 -3.81
N GLN A 142 3.02 -16.77 -4.98
CA GLN A 142 2.63 -17.44 -6.20
C GLN A 142 3.46 -16.89 -7.38
N GLY A 143 4.39 -17.68 -7.88
CA GLY A 143 5.32 -17.26 -8.91
C GLY A 143 6.18 -16.06 -8.48
N CYS A 144 6.13 -14.97 -9.23
CA CYS A 144 6.87 -13.74 -8.93
C CYS A 144 6.12 -12.74 -8.02
N GLU A 145 4.93 -13.10 -7.56
CA GLU A 145 4.09 -12.24 -6.72
C GLU A 145 3.96 -12.79 -5.31
N ALA A 146 3.78 -11.91 -4.34
CA ALA A 146 3.48 -12.22 -2.96
C ALA A 146 2.34 -11.33 -2.46
N VAL A 147 1.46 -11.91 -1.66
CA VAL A 147 0.37 -11.21 -1.00
C VAL A 147 0.50 -11.42 0.50
N ALA A 148 0.52 -10.33 1.24
CA ALA A 148 0.45 -10.34 2.68
C ALA A 148 -0.94 -9.87 3.13
N LEU A 149 -1.60 -10.67 3.97
CA LEU A 149 -2.92 -10.38 4.54
C LEU A 149 -2.79 -10.20 6.05
N LEU A 150 -3.24 -9.06 6.55
CA LEU A 150 -3.36 -8.76 7.98
C LEU A 150 -4.83 -8.73 8.38
N ASP A 151 -5.15 -9.39 9.48
CA ASP A 151 -6.40 -9.18 10.21
C ASP A 151 -6.21 -7.99 11.15
N LEU A 152 -7.07 -6.98 11.05
CA LEU A 152 -6.95 -5.75 11.84
C LEU A 152 -7.55 -5.87 13.23
N HIS A 153 -8.34 -6.92 13.48
CA HIS A 153 -9.06 -7.13 14.75
C HIS A 153 -8.45 -8.23 15.63
N ARG A 154 -7.36 -8.86 15.20
CA ARG A 154 -6.72 -9.95 15.94
C ARG A 154 -5.28 -9.64 16.28
N ASP A 155 -4.96 -9.73 17.56
CA ASP A 155 -3.60 -9.78 18.06
C ASP A 155 -3.17 -11.26 18.14
N GLY A 156 -2.29 -11.68 17.22
CA GLY A 156 -1.75 -13.04 17.24
C GLY A 156 -1.34 -13.58 15.86
N PRO A 157 -0.75 -14.77 15.80
CA PRO A 157 -0.38 -15.39 14.54
C PRO A 157 -1.65 -15.65 13.68
N PRO A 158 -1.58 -15.41 12.39
CA PRO A 158 -2.74 -15.55 11.51
C PRO A 158 -3.21 -17.01 11.47
N PRO A 159 -4.53 -17.27 11.62
CA PRO A 159 -5.05 -18.62 11.47
C PRO A 159 -4.85 -19.15 10.05
N ALA A 160 -4.79 -20.48 9.89
CA ALA A 160 -4.67 -21.15 8.58
C ALA A 160 -5.72 -20.67 7.57
N ALA A 161 -6.90 -20.27 8.03
CA ALA A 161 -7.95 -19.64 7.21
C ALA A 161 -7.51 -18.34 6.53
N LEU A 162 -6.61 -17.54 7.13
CA LEU A 162 -6.07 -16.34 6.50
C LEU A 162 -5.09 -16.67 5.37
N GLN A 163 -4.31 -17.74 5.50
CA GLN A 163 -3.43 -18.21 4.42
C GLN A 163 -4.24 -18.69 3.20
N GLN A 164 -5.34 -19.40 3.44
CA GLN A 164 -6.24 -19.84 2.38
C GLN A 164 -6.93 -18.66 1.67
N ARG A 165 -7.32 -17.62 2.42
CA ARG A 165 -7.91 -16.39 1.87
C ARG A 165 -6.88 -15.54 1.10
N ALA A 166 -5.66 -15.43 1.61
CA ALA A 166 -4.57 -14.77 0.90
C ALA A 166 -4.29 -15.45 -0.46
N GLY A 167 -4.32 -16.79 -0.52
CA GLY A 167 -4.17 -17.54 -1.76
C GLY A 167 -5.26 -17.23 -2.81
N ARG A 168 -6.51 -17.04 -2.38
CA ARG A 168 -7.61 -16.65 -3.28
C ARG A 168 -7.46 -15.22 -3.80
N LEU A 169 -6.94 -14.31 -2.97
CA LEU A 169 -6.70 -12.92 -3.36
C LEU A 169 -5.61 -12.81 -4.43
N VAL A 170 -4.55 -13.64 -4.39
CA VAL A 170 -3.51 -13.66 -5.45
C VAL A 170 -4.13 -13.97 -6.81
N SER A 171 -5.14 -14.85 -6.88
CA SER A 171 -5.75 -15.30 -8.14
C SER A 171 -6.79 -14.32 -8.71
N SER A 172 -7.36 -13.43 -7.89
CA SER A 172 -8.51 -12.58 -8.27
C SER A 172 -8.22 -11.08 -8.23
N PHE A 173 -7.04 -10.68 -7.77
CA PHE A 173 -6.79 -9.29 -7.44
C PHE A 173 -6.19 -8.49 -8.63
N ARG A 174 -6.77 -7.33 -8.90
CA ARG A 174 -6.19 -6.29 -9.76
C ARG A 174 -5.49 -5.28 -8.86
N PRO A 175 -4.16 -5.12 -8.95
CA PRO A 175 -3.43 -4.17 -8.10
C PRO A 175 -3.92 -2.73 -8.31
N LEU A 176 -3.70 -1.87 -7.31
CA LEU A 176 -4.02 -0.42 -7.29
C LEU A 176 -3.57 0.36 -8.55
N THR A 177 -2.80 -0.27 -9.44
CA THR A 177 -2.41 0.24 -10.75
C THR A 177 -3.58 0.38 -11.72
N ASN A 178 -4.70 -0.29 -11.45
CA ASN A 178 -5.89 -0.26 -12.30
C ASN A 178 -6.88 0.82 -11.85
N ILE A 179 -6.39 2.03 -11.58
CA ILE A 179 -7.25 3.21 -11.51
C ILE A 179 -7.80 3.40 -12.92
N ASN A 180 -9.00 2.85 -13.14
CA ASN A 180 -9.71 2.95 -14.41
C ASN A 180 -10.07 4.43 -14.62
N PRO A 181 -9.52 5.13 -15.64
CA PRO A 181 -9.87 6.53 -15.92
C PRO A 181 -11.31 6.69 -16.44
N ARG A 182 -12.11 5.61 -16.53
CA ARG A 182 -13.46 5.60 -17.11
C ARG A 182 -14.59 5.52 -16.08
N ALA A 183 -14.36 5.73 -14.80
CA ALA A 183 -15.42 5.78 -13.79
C ALA A 183 -15.81 7.24 -13.48
N SER A 184 -15.99 8.07 -14.53
CA SER A 184 -16.59 9.39 -14.43
C SER A 184 -17.35 9.68 -15.72
N VAL A 185 -18.56 9.18 -15.82
CA VAL A 185 -19.68 9.75 -16.57
C VAL A 185 -20.92 9.59 -15.72
#